data_7ee9646edc0d3eac1d9541f2c7e680fc
#
_entry.id   7ee9646edc0d3eac1d9541f2c7e680fc
#
_cell.length_a   1.000
_cell.length_b   1.000
_cell.length_c   1.000
_cell.angle_alpha   90.00
_cell.angle_beta   90.00
_cell.angle_gamma   90.00
#
_symmetry.space_group_name_H-M   'P 1'
#
loop_
_entity.id
_entity.type
_entity.pdbx_description
1 polymer ?
#
loop_
_entity_poly.entity_id
_entity_poly.type
_entity_poly.pdbx_seq_one_letter_code
_entity_poly.pdbx_strand_id
1 'polypeptide(L)'
;MAGPLDALDDPDYPAYTTGRAAEVLGVRQAFLRALDAGGAVRPQRTAGGRRRYSRRQLALAARARELVDQGHPVAAAQRILALEDDLAAERALTARLRRQHAGPGGRGS
;
A
#
# COMPACT_ATOMS: atom_id res chain seq x y z
N MET A 1 12.40 14.45 16.34
CA MET A 1 11.89 13.27 17.05
C MET A 1 10.39 13.11 16.79
N ALA A 2 9.96 11.91 16.45
CA ALA A 2 8.55 11.64 16.18
C ALA A 2 7.77 11.54 17.49
N GLY A 3 6.67 12.28 17.61
CA GLY A 3 5.73 12.15 18.70
C GLY A 3 4.59 11.23 18.30
N PRO A 4 3.66 10.96 19.23
CA PRO A 4 2.49 10.13 18.91
C PRO A 4 1.66 10.67 17.75
N LEU A 5 1.55 11.98 17.64
CA LEU A 5 0.80 12.59 16.53
C LEU A 5 1.51 12.41 15.20
N ASP A 6 2.85 12.45 15.21
CA ASP A 6 3.63 12.23 14.00
C ASP A 6 3.44 10.80 13.51
N ALA A 7 3.39 9.83 14.42
CA ALA A 7 3.15 8.44 14.07
C ALA A 7 1.76 8.26 13.44
N LEU A 8 0.75 8.97 13.94
CA LEU A 8 -0.60 8.91 13.37
C LEU A 8 -0.67 9.52 11.97
N ASP A 9 0.21 10.48 11.66
CA ASP A 9 0.24 11.12 10.35
C ASP A 9 1.05 10.31 9.34
N ASP A 10 1.86 9.35 9.81
CA ASP A 10 2.66 8.50 8.92
C ASP A 10 1.77 7.45 8.26
N PRO A 11 1.63 7.49 6.91
CA PRO A 11 0.79 6.49 6.21
C PRO A 11 1.34 5.08 6.30
N ASP A 12 2.59 4.91 6.66
CA ASP A 12 3.22 3.59 6.78
C ASP A 12 3.25 3.08 8.23
N TYR A 13 2.72 3.85 9.17
CA TYR A 13 2.68 3.41 10.56
C TYR A 13 1.71 2.23 10.74
N PRO A 14 2.15 1.09 11.31
CA PRO A 14 1.32 -0.12 11.41
C PRO A 14 0.33 -0.03 12.58
N ALA A 15 -0.72 0.75 12.42
CA ALA A 15 -1.64 1.09 13.49
C ALA A 15 -2.83 0.14 13.65
N TYR A 16 -3.22 -0.59 12.60
CA TYR A 16 -4.49 -1.30 12.58
C TYR A 16 -4.32 -2.80 12.71
N THR A 17 -5.09 -3.41 13.64
CA THR A 17 -5.19 -4.87 13.73
C THR A 17 -5.95 -5.39 12.50
N THR A 18 -5.87 -6.70 12.22
CA THR A 18 -6.65 -7.30 11.15
C THR A 18 -8.15 -7.06 11.35
N GLY A 19 -8.63 -7.23 12.59
CA GLY A 19 -10.05 -7.00 12.89
C GLY A 19 -10.47 -5.56 12.63
N ARG A 20 -9.67 -4.60 13.07
CA ARG A 20 -9.98 -3.20 12.86
C ARG A 20 -9.91 -2.82 11.39
N ALA A 21 -8.89 -3.32 10.68
CA ALA A 21 -8.75 -3.08 9.25
C ALA A 21 -9.97 -3.62 8.50
N ALA A 22 -10.41 -4.83 8.84
CA ALA A 22 -11.58 -5.45 8.23
C ALA A 22 -12.83 -4.60 8.46
N GLU A 23 -13.01 -4.12 9.69
CA GLU A 23 -14.11 -3.23 10.03
C GLU A 23 -14.12 -1.95 9.20
N VAL A 24 -12.97 -1.28 9.16
CA VAL A 24 -12.84 0.00 8.45
C VAL A 24 -13.12 -0.18 6.96
N LEU A 25 -12.66 -1.28 6.39
CA LEU A 25 -12.83 -1.55 4.96
C LEU A 25 -14.16 -2.21 4.61
N GLY A 26 -14.88 -2.72 5.61
CA GLY A 26 -16.10 -3.46 5.36
C GLY A 26 -15.86 -4.78 4.63
N VAL A 27 -14.75 -5.44 4.93
CA VAL A 27 -14.39 -6.74 4.32
C VAL A 27 -14.23 -7.79 5.41
N ARG A 28 -14.17 -9.04 5.00
CA ARG A 28 -13.90 -10.15 5.94
C ARG A 28 -12.40 -10.22 6.21
N GLN A 29 -12.05 -10.66 7.40
CA GLN A 29 -10.63 -10.85 7.75
C GLN A 29 -9.97 -11.85 6.81
N ALA A 30 -10.70 -12.86 6.35
CA ALA A 30 -10.19 -13.84 5.39
C ALA A 30 -9.71 -13.18 4.09
N PHE A 31 -10.40 -12.12 3.65
CA PHE A 31 -9.99 -11.37 2.47
C PHE A 31 -8.60 -10.73 2.69
N LEU A 32 -8.40 -10.11 3.85
CA LEU A 32 -7.11 -9.51 4.19
C LEU A 32 -6.00 -10.56 4.28
N ARG A 33 -6.31 -11.72 4.86
CA ARG A 33 -5.34 -12.81 4.94
C ARG A 33 -4.98 -13.35 3.55
N ALA A 34 -5.95 -13.41 2.64
CA ALA A 34 -5.68 -13.82 1.26
C ALA A 34 -4.77 -12.84 0.55
N LEU A 35 -4.95 -11.54 0.76
CA LEU A 35 -4.07 -10.53 0.18
C LEU A 35 -2.66 -10.64 0.75
N ASP A 36 -2.52 -10.93 2.03
CA ASP A 36 -1.23 -11.15 2.67
C ASP A 36 -0.55 -12.39 2.07
N ALA A 37 -1.27 -13.49 1.99
CA ALA A 37 -0.72 -14.74 1.43
C ALA A 37 -0.29 -14.56 -0.02
N GLY A 38 -1.01 -13.77 -0.80
CA GLY A 38 -0.66 -13.50 -2.19
C GLY A 38 0.39 -12.41 -2.37
N GLY A 39 0.79 -11.75 -1.30
CA GLY A 39 1.84 -10.75 -1.33
C GLY A 39 1.40 -9.35 -1.74
N ALA A 40 0.12 -9.14 -2.01
CA ALA A 40 -0.37 -7.83 -2.46
C ALA A 40 -0.41 -6.81 -1.33
N VAL A 41 -0.79 -7.25 -0.13
CA VAL A 41 -0.82 -6.38 1.06
C VAL A 41 -0.20 -7.15 2.20
N ARG A 42 1.04 -6.84 2.53
CA ARG A 42 1.80 -7.55 3.58
C ARG A 42 1.90 -6.69 4.83
N PRO A 43 1.09 -6.98 5.86
CA PRO A 43 1.18 -6.22 7.10
C PRO A 43 2.45 -6.55 7.86
N GLN A 44 2.86 -5.62 8.71
CA GLN A 44 3.93 -5.91 9.66
C GLN A 44 3.42 -6.86 10.71
N ARG A 45 4.32 -7.53 11.41
CA ARG A 45 3.97 -8.42 12.51
C ARG A 45 4.56 -7.89 13.80
N THR A 46 3.77 -7.97 14.87
CA THR A 46 4.27 -7.66 16.21
C THR A 46 5.20 -8.79 16.68
N ALA A 47 5.85 -8.59 17.81
CA ALA A 47 6.69 -9.61 18.41
C ALA A 47 5.91 -10.91 18.66
N GLY A 48 4.60 -10.82 18.93
CA GLY A 48 3.73 -11.97 19.09
C GLY A 48 3.21 -12.58 17.80
N GLY A 49 3.67 -12.10 16.64
CA GLY A 49 3.25 -12.62 15.35
C GLY A 49 1.93 -12.09 14.83
N ARG A 50 1.35 -11.09 15.47
CA ARG A 50 0.07 -10.53 15.05
C ARG A 50 0.26 -9.49 13.95
N ARG A 51 -0.68 -9.48 13.00
CA ARG A 51 -0.63 -8.55 11.87
C ARG A 51 -1.00 -7.14 12.29
N ARG A 52 -0.29 -6.16 11.72
CA ARG A 52 -0.59 -4.74 11.88
C ARG A 52 -0.53 -4.07 10.52
N TYR A 53 -1.58 -3.36 10.17
CA TYR A 53 -1.74 -2.72 8.87
C TYR A 53 -1.55 -1.21 8.98
N SER A 54 -0.93 -0.62 7.97
CA SER A 54 -0.80 0.83 7.84
C SER A 54 -1.98 1.40 7.04
N ARG A 55 -2.13 2.73 7.06
CA ARG A 55 -3.14 3.39 6.22
C ARG A 55 -2.89 3.14 4.74
N ARG A 56 -1.62 3.13 4.33
CA ARG A 56 -1.27 2.84 2.94
C ARG A 56 -1.72 1.43 2.55
N GLN A 57 -1.56 0.49 3.45
CA GLN A 57 -2.01 -0.89 3.20
C GLN A 57 -3.52 -1.00 3.17
N LEU A 58 -4.22 -0.22 3.99
CA LEU A 58 -5.69 -0.17 3.91
C LEU A 58 -6.15 0.35 2.56
N ALA A 59 -5.47 1.36 2.01
CA ALA A 59 -5.80 1.88 0.69
C ALA A 59 -5.58 0.83 -0.40
N LEU A 60 -4.51 0.04 -0.30
CA LEU A 60 -4.27 -1.05 -1.24
C LEU A 60 -5.35 -2.12 -1.15
N ALA A 61 -5.73 -2.48 0.08
CA ALA A 61 -6.79 -3.46 0.28
C ALA A 61 -8.14 -2.95 -0.23
N ALA A 62 -8.42 -1.67 -0.07
CA ALA A 62 -9.63 -1.05 -0.61
C ALA A 62 -9.63 -1.11 -2.14
N ARG A 63 -8.49 -0.89 -2.76
CA ARG A 63 -8.35 -1.00 -4.21
C ARG A 63 -8.57 -2.43 -4.68
N ALA A 64 -8.03 -3.42 -3.94
CA ALA A 64 -8.27 -4.83 -4.24
C ALA A 64 -9.76 -5.16 -4.18
N ARG A 65 -10.44 -4.65 -3.16
CA ARG A 65 -11.87 -4.87 -3.01
C ARG A 65 -12.65 -4.28 -4.18
N GLU A 66 -12.30 -3.06 -4.60
CA GLU A 66 -12.90 -2.45 -5.78
C GLU A 66 -12.82 -3.36 -7.00
N LEU A 67 -11.64 -3.92 -7.23
CA LEU A 67 -11.40 -4.78 -8.37
C LEU A 67 -12.26 -6.06 -8.29
N VAL A 68 -12.35 -6.65 -7.10
CA VAL A 68 -13.20 -7.83 -6.89
C VAL A 68 -14.67 -7.47 -7.12
N ASP A 69 -15.11 -6.32 -6.65
CA ASP A 69 -16.49 -5.86 -6.85
C ASP A 69 -16.79 -5.60 -8.33
N GLN A 70 -15.77 -5.29 -9.13
CA GLN A 70 -15.91 -5.13 -10.58
C GLN A 70 -15.89 -6.46 -11.32
N GLY A 71 -15.78 -7.56 -10.61
CA GLY A 71 -15.82 -8.88 -11.19
C GLY A 71 -14.49 -9.60 -11.36
N HIS A 72 -13.39 -9.02 -10.89
CA HIS A 72 -12.10 -9.70 -10.98
C HIS A 72 -11.95 -10.74 -9.88
N PRO A 73 -11.40 -11.92 -10.18
CA PRO A 73 -11.00 -12.85 -9.12
C PRO A 73 -9.92 -12.23 -8.25
N VAL A 74 -9.81 -12.68 -7.00
CA VAL A 74 -8.81 -12.15 -6.06
C VAL A 74 -7.40 -12.23 -6.65
N ALA A 75 -7.05 -13.34 -7.29
CA ALA A 75 -5.72 -13.49 -7.90
C ALA A 75 -5.46 -12.42 -8.97
N ALA A 76 -6.47 -12.11 -9.78
CA ALA A 76 -6.35 -11.06 -10.80
C ALA A 76 -6.22 -9.69 -10.16
N ALA A 77 -7.01 -9.43 -9.11
CA ALA A 77 -6.92 -8.17 -8.38
C ALA A 77 -5.53 -7.96 -7.80
N GLN A 78 -4.93 -8.99 -7.23
CA GLN A 78 -3.57 -8.92 -6.69
C GLN A 78 -2.54 -8.64 -7.78
N ARG A 79 -2.70 -9.24 -8.95
CA ARG A 79 -1.81 -8.99 -10.08
C ARG A 79 -1.92 -7.56 -10.57
N ILE A 80 -3.13 -7.02 -10.64
CA ILE A 80 -3.36 -5.63 -11.03
C ILE A 80 -2.68 -4.68 -10.04
N LEU A 81 -2.83 -4.95 -8.74
CA LEU A 81 -2.17 -4.13 -7.71
C LEU A 81 -0.66 -4.13 -7.88
N ALA A 82 -0.07 -5.28 -8.15
CA ALA A 82 1.38 -5.38 -8.34
C ALA A 82 1.81 -4.56 -9.56
N LEU A 83 1.05 -4.62 -10.65
CA LEU A 83 1.35 -3.87 -11.85
C LEU A 83 1.19 -2.36 -11.64
N GLU A 84 0.17 -1.95 -10.89
CA GLU A 84 -0.03 -0.54 -10.56
C GLU A 84 1.13 -0.01 -9.72
N ASP A 85 1.62 -0.84 -8.79
CA ASP A 85 2.74 -0.46 -7.94
C ASP A 85 4.04 -0.32 -8.75
N ASP A 86 4.29 -1.26 -9.66
CA ASP A 86 5.45 -1.20 -10.55
C ASP A 86 5.40 0.04 -11.43
N LEU A 87 4.23 0.36 -11.96
CA LEU A 87 4.05 1.55 -12.80
C LEU A 87 4.31 2.83 -12.01
N ALA A 88 3.80 2.89 -10.78
CA ALA A 88 4.04 4.04 -9.91
C ALA A 88 5.52 4.21 -9.60
N ALA A 89 6.24 3.11 -9.36
CA ALA A 89 7.67 3.14 -9.09
C ALA A 89 8.45 3.63 -10.31
N GLU A 90 8.07 3.17 -11.52
CA GLU A 90 8.72 3.61 -12.74
C GLU A 90 8.48 5.10 -13.01
N ARG A 91 7.26 5.56 -12.78
CA ARG A 91 6.92 6.97 -12.96
C ARG A 91 7.69 7.85 -11.98
N ALA A 92 7.84 7.40 -10.75
CA ALA A 92 8.61 8.12 -9.74
C ALA A 92 10.08 8.21 -10.14
N LEU A 93 10.64 7.11 -10.65
CA LEU A 93 12.02 7.10 -11.13
C LEU A 93 12.22 8.04 -12.31
N THR A 94 11.31 7.99 -13.28
CA THR A 94 11.35 8.86 -14.45
C THR A 94 11.29 10.32 -14.03
N ALA A 95 10.39 10.67 -13.11
CA ALA A 95 10.27 12.04 -12.63
C ALA A 95 11.55 12.50 -11.93
N ARG A 96 12.16 11.60 -11.14
CA ARG A 96 13.42 11.92 -10.45
C ARG A 96 14.55 12.14 -11.45
N LEU A 97 14.65 11.31 -12.47
CA LEU A 97 15.67 11.46 -13.51
C LEU A 97 15.46 12.75 -14.30
N ARG A 98 14.23 13.11 -14.60
CA ARG A 98 13.92 14.36 -15.26
C ARG A 98 14.34 15.56 -14.42
N ARG A 99 14.09 15.52 -13.13
CA ARG A 99 14.52 16.59 -12.22
C ARG A 99 16.02 16.72 -12.18
N GLN A 100 16.77 15.62 -12.20
CA GLN A 100 18.22 15.66 -12.23
C GLN A 100 18.74 16.30 -13.52
N HIS A 101 18.13 15.97 -14.65
CA HIS A 101 18.50 16.58 -15.94
C HIS A 101 18.12 18.06 -16.01
N ALA A 102 17.01 18.42 -15.38
CA ALA A 102 16.50 19.77 -15.40
C ALA A 102 17.04 20.61 -14.24
N GLY A 103 17.99 20.11 -13.48
CA GLY A 103 18.58 20.82 -12.34
C GLY A 103 19.26 22.12 -12.75
N PRO A 104 19.67 22.92 -11.76
CA PRO A 104 20.19 24.26 -12.04
C PRO A 104 21.30 24.32 -13.07
N GLY A 105 22.13 23.30 -13.12
CA GLY A 105 23.18 23.25 -14.11
C GLY A 105 22.71 22.77 -15.46
N GLY A 106 21.54 22.17 -15.47
CA GLY A 106 21.05 21.50 -16.65
C GLY A 106 20.43 22.39 -17.67
N ARG A 107 20.13 23.63 -17.40
CA ARG A 107 19.58 24.27 -18.22
C ARG A 107 20.25 24.83 -19.07
N GLY A 108 20.62 24.70 -19.30
CA GLY A 108 21.21 25.01 -20.12
C GLY A 108 21.32 25.74 -20.79
N SER A 109 21.35 25.93 -20.75
CA SER A 109 21.33 26.47 -21.40
C SER A 109 21.51 26.57 -22.06
#